data_71d3a4568d4616dd481171afce13f5d0
#
_entry.id   71d3a4568d4616dd481171afce13f5d0
#
_cell.length_a   1.000
_cell.length_b   1.000
_cell.length_c   1.000
_cell.angle_alpha   90.00
_cell.angle_beta   90.00
_cell.angle_gamma   90.00
#
_symmetry.space_group_name_H-M   'P 1'
#
loop_
_entity.id
_entity.type
_entity.pdbx_description
1 polymer ?
#
loop_
_entity_poly.entity_id
_entity_poly.type
_entity_poly.pdbx_seq_one_letter_code
_entity_poly.pdbx_strand_id
1 'polypeptide(L)'
;MEEKLPALGEYLAINPSPFIHAFYEELIIQWRNIPSAFGVEEFRLARFKEDGSYIEGGFLIMANQLQPGSLAALIPGFGVEHREIMKQLPHIGGTIGWIDDVPSELGNISVSASGKRTITYNFGKLTKEFLKDCIRKQAQLNFSAGAKWILLPDLKRTKIFSEKEIDKINLLELNPASMMMAAPHPAGGCRMGQDPFTSVVDWRHRVHGLKNLYVSDSSVFPTGVSVDPSYTIMAFSKQAAKFILEDSE
;
A
#
# COMPACT_ATOMS: atom_id res chain seq x y z
N MET A 1 15.22 8.88 -24.50
CA MET A 1 15.35 7.67 -23.65
C MET A 1 14.12 6.77 -23.73
N GLU A 2 12.92 7.33 -23.72
CA GLU A 2 11.65 6.57 -23.83
C GLU A 2 11.56 5.67 -25.09
N GLU A 3 12.05 6.10 -26.24
CA GLU A 3 12.10 5.26 -27.45
C GLU A 3 13.02 4.02 -27.31
N LYS A 4 13.98 4.05 -26.36
CA LYS A 4 14.93 2.95 -26.15
C LYS A 4 14.58 2.08 -24.94
N LEU A 5 13.76 2.58 -24.03
CA LEU A 5 13.35 1.92 -22.79
C LEU A 5 11.84 2.12 -22.59
N PRO A 6 10.98 1.46 -23.36
CA PRO A 6 9.53 1.66 -23.31
C PRO A 6 8.91 1.28 -21.96
N ALA A 7 9.59 0.43 -21.17
CA ALA A 7 9.16 0.04 -19.85
C ALA A 7 9.51 1.06 -18.74
N LEU A 8 10.26 2.12 -19.06
CA LEU A 8 10.67 3.11 -18.07
C LEU A 8 9.45 3.89 -17.54
N GLY A 9 9.24 3.82 -16.23
CA GLY A 9 8.12 4.42 -15.55
C GLY A 9 6.85 3.55 -15.53
N GLU A 10 6.80 2.46 -16.26
CA GLU A 10 5.67 1.52 -16.28
C GLU A 10 5.71 0.55 -15.08
N TYR A 11 4.60 -0.13 -14.83
CA TYR A 11 4.47 -1.16 -13.79
C TYR A 11 4.63 -0.63 -12.36
N LEU A 12 4.19 0.59 -12.08
CA LEU A 12 4.21 1.14 -10.72
C LEU A 12 3.23 0.37 -9.83
N ALA A 13 3.75 -0.29 -8.82
CA ALA A 13 3.04 -0.86 -7.69
C ALA A 13 3.14 0.11 -6.50
N ILE A 14 2.13 0.19 -5.65
CA ILE A 14 2.13 1.12 -4.50
C ILE A 14 1.76 0.47 -3.17
N ASN A 15 1.28 -0.79 -3.20
CA ASN A 15 0.74 -1.49 -2.04
C ASN A 15 -0.32 -0.65 -1.31
N PRO A 16 -1.50 -0.43 -1.90
CA PRO A 16 -2.54 0.45 -1.35
C PRO A 16 -2.91 0.05 0.07
N SER A 17 -2.84 0.96 1.03
CA SER A 17 -2.95 0.61 2.45
C SER A 17 -4.02 1.44 3.16
N PRO A 18 -5.27 0.92 3.26
CA PRO A 18 -6.33 1.56 4.00
C PRO A 18 -6.11 1.42 5.51
N PHE A 19 -6.29 2.55 6.23
CA PHE A 19 -6.29 2.58 7.68
C PHE A 19 -7.71 2.54 8.22
N ILE A 20 -7.96 1.71 9.22
CA ILE A 20 -9.11 1.79 10.09
C ILE A 20 -8.67 2.39 11.41
N HIS A 21 -9.29 3.48 11.82
CA HIS A 21 -9.13 4.05 13.16
C HIS A 21 -10.33 3.63 14.01
N ALA A 22 -10.08 3.05 15.17
CA ALA A 22 -11.09 2.50 16.05
C ALA A 22 -10.96 3.09 17.45
N PHE A 23 -12.08 3.45 18.07
CA PHE A 23 -12.14 3.95 19.43
C PHE A 23 -12.49 2.83 20.41
N TYR A 24 -11.76 2.78 21.51
CA TYR A 24 -11.95 1.84 22.61
C TYR A 24 -12.17 2.60 23.92
N GLU A 25 -12.85 1.97 24.90
CA GLU A 25 -12.97 2.53 26.24
C GLU A 25 -11.65 2.43 27.02
N GLU A 26 -10.86 1.42 26.73
CA GLU A 26 -9.54 1.22 27.33
C GLU A 26 -8.49 2.14 26.70
N LEU A 27 -7.40 2.37 27.42
CA LEU A 27 -6.23 3.08 26.92
C LEU A 27 -5.43 2.17 25.98
N ILE A 28 -5.38 2.54 24.71
CA ILE A 28 -4.60 1.82 23.68
C ILE A 28 -3.17 2.36 23.60
N ILE A 29 -3.00 3.68 23.60
CA ILE A 29 -1.71 4.41 23.52
C ILE A 29 -0.81 3.81 22.44
N GLN A 30 -1.32 3.70 21.22
CA GLN A 30 -0.69 2.96 20.12
C GLN A 30 0.77 3.36 19.82
N TRP A 31 1.19 4.59 20.12
CA TRP A 31 2.58 5.06 19.93
C TRP A 31 3.59 4.53 20.95
N ARG A 32 3.15 3.76 21.94
CA ARG A 32 4.01 3.05 22.91
C ARG A 32 4.15 1.57 22.62
N ASN A 33 3.43 1.05 21.64
CA ASN A 33 3.44 -0.36 21.28
C ASN A 33 4.56 -0.67 20.27
N ILE A 34 4.78 -1.96 20.03
CA ILE A 34 5.73 -2.44 19.04
C ILE A 34 5.04 -2.40 17.66
N PRO A 35 5.64 -1.76 16.65
CA PRO A 35 5.06 -1.72 15.31
C PRO A 35 5.00 -3.12 14.69
N SER A 36 3.90 -3.39 14.00
CA SER A 36 3.75 -4.59 13.17
C SER A 36 4.06 -5.92 13.90
N ALA A 37 3.88 -5.97 15.24
CA ALA A 37 4.21 -7.15 16.03
C ALA A 37 3.27 -8.33 15.79
N PHE A 38 2.04 -8.07 15.36
CA PHE A 38 1.02 -9.07 15.07
C PHE A 38 0.33 -8.76 13.74
N GLY A 39 0.11 -9.79 12.95
CA GLY A 39 -0.58 -9.71 11.67
C GLY A 39 -1.59 -10.85 11.49
N VAL A 40 -2.61 -10.60 10.68
CA VAL A 40 -3.57 -11.62 10.24
C VAL A 40 -3.19 -12.02 8.83
N GLU A 41 -2.60 -13.20 8.68
CA GLU A 41 -2.09 -13.72 7.40
C GLU A 41 -3.12 -14.62 6.67
N GLU A 42 -4.26 -14.90 7.29
CA GLU A 42 -5.31 -15.77 6.72
C GLU A 42 -5.75 -15.32 5.32
N PHE A 43 -5.77 -14.00 5.10
CA PHE A 43 -6.21 -13.39 3.84
C PHE A 43 -5.06 -13.04 2.89
N ARG A 44 -3.87 -13.56 3.15
CA ARG A 44 -2.66 -13.22 2.43
C ARG A 44 -2.73 -13.55 0.94
N LEU A 45 -3.33 -14.68 0.59
CA LEU A 45 -3.51 -15.11 -0.79
C LEU A 45 -4.95 -14.85 -1.24
N ALA A 46 -5.11 -14.21 -2.38
CA ALA A 46 -6.41 -14.04 -3.00
C ALA A 46 -6.98 -15.40 -3.44
N ARG A 47 -8.24 -15.64 -3.13
CA ARG A 47 -8.98 -16.84 -3.52
C ARG A 47 -10.05 -16.50 -4.54
N PHE A 48 -10.20 -17.37 -5.53
CA PHE A 48 -11.12 -17.22 -6.64
C PHE A 48 -11.97 -18.48 -6.81
N LYS A 49 -13.16 -18.31 -7.36
CA LYS A 49 -14.00 -19.44 -7.83
C LYS A 49 -13.44 -20.03 -9.11
N GLU A 50 -13.98 -21.17 -9.55
CA GLU A 50 -13.62 -21.80 -10.81
C GLU A 50 -13.88 -20.91 -12.04
N ASP A 51 -14.88 -20.02 -11.96
CA ASP A 51 -15.20 -19.06 -13.01
C ASP A 51 -14.31 -17.81 -13.00
N GLY A 52 -13.31 -17.76 -12.10
CA GLY A 52 -12.40 -16.64 -11.93
C GLY A 52 -12.97 -15.47 -11.11
N SER A 53 -14.19 -15.58 -10.57
CA SER A 53 -14.73 -14.52 -9.71
C SER A 53 -14.07 -14.54 -8.33
N TYR A 54 -13.78 -13.34 -7.81
CA TYR A 54 -13.14 -13.15 -6.52
C TYR A 54 -14.01 -13.65 -5.36
N ILE A 55 -13.37 -14.29 -4.37
CA ILE A 55 -13.99 -14.73 -3.12
C ILE A 55 -13.52 -13.85 -1.98
N GLU A 56 -12.22 -13.87 -1.65
CA GLU A 56 -11.61 -13.11 -0.55
C GLU A 56 -10.08 -13.09 -0.65
N GLY A 57 -9.42 -12.24 0.17
CA GLY A 57 -7.96 -12.23 0.34
C GLY A 57 -7.22 -11.27 -0.59
N GLY A 58 -5.91 -11.48 -0.77
CA GLY A 58 -5.03 -10.56 -1.48
C GLY A 58 -4.61 -9.36 -0.63
N PHE A 59 -4.53 -9.55 0.71
CA PHE A 59 -4.07 -8.53 1.65
C PHE A 59 -3.57 -9.13 2.97
N LEU A 60 -2.77 -8.35 3.66
CA LEU A 60 -2.34 -8.60 5.04
C LEU A 60 -2.94 -7.52 5.94
N ILE A 61 -3.42 -7.88 7.14
CA ILE A 61 -3.89 -6.92 8.13
C ILE A 61 -2.92 -6.89 9.30
N MET A 62 -2.53 -5.69 9.73
CA MET A 62 -1.67 -5.50 10.89
C MET A 62 -2.23 -4.44 11.84
N ALA A 63 -1.82 -4.50 13.10
CA ALA A 63 -2.15 -3.47 14.07
C ALA A 63 -1.43 -2.16 13.72
N ASN A 64 -2.13 -1.05 13.86
CA ASN A 64 -1.54 0.28 13.72
C ASN A 64 -0.61 0.60 14.88
N GLN A 65 0.52 1.22 14.54
CA GLN A 65 1.36 1.91 15.52
C GLN A 65 1.79 3.24 14.93
N LEU A 66 1.01 4.26 15.19
CA LEU A 66 1.22 5.59 14.66
C LEU A 66 1.59 6.57 15.77
N GLN A 67 2.62 7.37 15.55
CA GLN A 67 2.91 8.53 16.39
C GLN A 67 1.77 9.55 16.29
N PRO A 68 1.52 10.37 17.34
CA PRO A 68 0.40 11.32 17.34
C PRO A 68 0.33 12.23 16.12
N GLY A 69 1.46 12.71 15.61
CA GLY A 69 1.51 13.54 14.41
C GLY A 69 1.11 12.78 13.13
N SER A 70 1.60 11.55 12.97
CA SER A 70 1.22 10.68 11.84
C SER A 70 -0.26 10.31 11.90
N LEU A 71 -0.78 10.00 13.08
CA LEU A 71 -2.18 9.69 13.27
C LEU A 71 -3.07 10.89 12.92
N ALA A 72 -2.67 12.12 13.36
CA ALA A 72 -3.37 13.33 13.00
C ALA A 72 -3.43 13.58 11.49
N ALA A 73 -2.37 13.22 10.77
CA ALA A 73 -2.33 13.36 9.30
C ALA A 73 -3.19 12.31 8.58
N LEU A 74 -3.38 11.12 9.17
CA LEU A 74 -4.12 10.01 8.57
C LEU A 74 -5.60 9.97 8.98
N ILE A 75 -6.01 10.69 10.03
CA ILE A 75 -7.41 10.91 10.36
C ILE A 75 -7.96 11.98 9.42
N PRO A 76 -8.94 11.65 8.55
CA PRO A 76 -9.46 12.60 7.58
C PRO A 76 -10.17 13.79 8.25
N GLY A 77 -10.10 14.95 7.58
CA GLY A 77 -10.78 16.18 8.02
C GLY A 77 -9.88 17.19 8.72
N PHE A 78 -10.50 18.26 9.18
CA PHE A 78 -9.83 19.41 9.82
C PHE A 78 -10.77 20.13 10.79
N GLY A 79 -10.23 21.12 11.51
CA GLY A 79 -11.00 21.99 12.39
C GLY A 79 -11.51 21.31 13.65
N VAL A 80 -12.72 21.67 14.09
CA VAL A 80 -13.27 21.26 15.39
C VAL A 80 -13.47 19.75 15.47
N GLU A 81 -14.06 19.15 14.45
CA GLU A 81 -14.35 17.70 14.45
C GLU A 81 -13.09 16.86 14.51
N HIS A 82 -12.07 17.24 13.74
CA HIS A 82 -10.76 16.58 13.79
C HIS A 82 -10.13 16.71 15.19
N ARG A 83 -10.19 17.91 15.77
CA ARG A 83 -9.69 18.16 17.13
C ARG A 83 -10.42 17.31 18.19
N GLU A 84 -11.73 17.11 18.07
CA GLU A 84 -12.49 16.27 19.01
C GLU A 84 -12.09 14.78 18.90
N ILE A 85 -11.75 14.30 17.72
CA ILE A 85 -11.16 12.96 17.56
C ILE A 85 -9.78 12.92 18.20
N MET A 86 -8.94 13.92 17.97
CA MET A 86 -7.57 13.98 18.52
C MET A 86 -7.54 14.09 20.04
N LYS A 87 -8.56 14.62 20.70
CA LYS A 87 -8.70 14.59 22.16
C LYS A 87 -8.85 13.16 22.70
N GLN A 88 -9.35 12.25 21.89
CA GLN A 88 -9.56 10.85 22.25
C GLN A 88 -8.35 9.96 21.86
N LEU A 89 -7.25 10.57 21.44
CA LEU A 89 -6.07 9.88 20.89
C LEU A 89 -5.57 8.71 21.73
N PRO A 90 -5.51 8.77 23.07
CA PRO A 90 -5.08 7.65 23.91
C PRO A 90 -5.97 6.41 23.80
N HIS A 91 -7.20 6.57 23.35
CA HIS A 91 -8.20 5.52 23.19
C HIS A 91 -8.34 5.06 21.73
N ILE A 92 -7.61 5.69 20.81
CA ILE A 92 -7.66 5.31 19.39
C ILE A 92 -6.60 4.26 19.10
N GLY A 93 -7.07 3.11 18.65
CA GLY A 93 -6.28 2.06 18.04
C GLY A 93 -6.64 1.91 16.57
N GLY A 94 -6.47 0.71 16.05
CA GLY A 94 -6.92 0.34 14.72
C GLY A 94 -5.94 -0.54 13.97
N THR A 95 -6.21 -0.70 12.70
CA THR A 95 -5.47 -1.60 11.82
C THR A 95 -5.15 -0.94 10.49
N ILE A 96 -4.10 -1.42 9.85
CA ILE A 96 -3.75 -1.13 8.46
C ILE A 96 -3.91 -2.42 7.65
N GLY A 97 -4.45 -2.30 6.44
CA GLY A 97 -4.42 -3.36 5.45
C GLY A 97 -3.33 -3.10 4.43
N TRP A 98 -2.61 -4.11 3.98
CA TRP A 98 -1.66 -4.03 2.88
C TRP A 98 -2.20 -4.86 1.73
N ILE A 99 -2.70 -4.15 0.70
CA ILE A 99 -3.36 -4.75 -0.45
C ILE A 99 -2.31 -5.17 -1.47
N ASP A 100 -2.42 -6.38 -1.99
CA ASP A 100 -1.59 -6.82 -3.10
C ASP A 100 -1.89 -5.99 -4.36
N ASP A 101 -0.83 -5.50 -5.00
CA ASP A 101 -0.98 -4.86 -6.30
C ASP A 101 -1.38 -5.91 -7.35
N VAL A 102 -2.43 -5.63 -8.10
CA VAL A 102 -2.90 -6.51 -9.17
C VAL A 102 -2.05 -6.27 -10.42
N PRO A 103 -1.35 -7.28 -10.97
CA PRO A 103 -0.40 -7.08 -12.07
C PRO A 103 -0.98 -6.44 -13.34
N SER A 104 -2.28 -6.61 -13.59
CA SER A 104 -2.98 -5.99 -14.73
C SER A 104 -3.53 -4.58 -14.44
N GLU A 105 -3.36 -4.06 -13.21
CA GLU A 105 -3.93 -2.79 -12.74
C GLU A 105 -2.86 -1.84 -12.20
N LEU A 106 -1.59 -2.05 -12.58
CA LEU A 106 -0.45 -1.23 -12.13
C LEU A 106 -0.50 0.18 -12.74
N GLY A 107 0.12 1.13 -12.04
CA GLY A 107 0.23 2.50 -12.47
C GLY A 107 1.46 2.80 -13.32
N ASN A 108 1.67 4.08 -13.59
CA ASN A 108 2.87 4.55 -14.26
C ASN A 108 3.36 5.90 -13.73
N ILE A 109 4.61 6.20 -14.03
CA ILE A 109 5.27 7.48 -13.77
C ILE A 109 5.76 8.05 -15.10
N SER A 110 5.40 9.28 -15.40
CA SER A 110 5.89 9.99 -16.58
C SER A 110 6.53 11.32 -16.19
N VAL A 111 7.43 11.80 -17.04
CA VAL A 111 8.10 13.09 -16.89
C VAL A 111 7.94 13.90 -18.19
N SER A 112 7.30 15.06 -18.09
CA SER A 112 7.15 15.95 -19.25
C SER A 112 8.49 16.56 -19.68
N ALA A 113 8.54 17.15 -20.88
CA ALA A 113 9.71 17.88 -21.38
C ALA A 113 10.14 19.05 -20.44
N SER A 114 9.21 19.62 -19.66
CA SER A 114 9.50 20.64 -18.64
C SER A 114 10.00 20.07 -17.32
N GLY A 115 10.19 18.76 -17.20
CA GLY A 115 10.62 18.10 -15.97
C GLY A 115 9.49 17.85 -14.95
N LYS A 116 8.23 18.13 -15.29
CA LYS A 116 7.09 17.86 -14.42
C LYS A 116 6.84 16.35 -14.35
N ARG A 117 6.89 15.79 -13.14
CA ARG A 117 6.54 14.39 -12.86
C ARG A 117 5.02 14.24 -12.71
N THR A 118 4.49 13.20 -13.31
CA THR A 118 3.09 12.78 -13.16
C THR A 118 3.06 11.31 -12.75
N ILE A 119 2.33 11.00 -11.69
CA ILE A 119 2.06 9.64 -11.25
C ILE A 119 0.61 9.35 -11.57
N THR A 120 0.36 8.28 -12.32
CA THR A 120 -0.98 7.79 -12.63
C THR A 120 -1.17 6.43 -11.97
N TYR A 121 -2.14 6.34 -11.07
CA TYR A 121 -2.54 5.08 -10.43
C TYR A 121 -4.04 5.12 -10.18
N ASN A 122 -4.74 4.09 -10.65
CA ASN A 122 -6.18 3.95 -10.47
C ASN A 122 -6.49 2.58 -9.90
N PHE A 123 -7.47 2.51 -9.01
CA PHE A 123 -7.97 1.20 -8.55
C PHE A 123 -8.80 0.56 -9.64
N GLY A 124 -8.31 -0.54 -10.18
CA GLY A 124 -9.06 -1.39 -11.09
C GLY A 124 -10.17 -2.16 -10.37
N LYS A 125 -10.83 -3.04 -11.10
CA LYS A 125 -11.95 -3.80 -10.54
C LYS A 125 -11.52 -4.72 -9.40
N LEU A 126 -10.44 -5.47 -9.60
CA LEU A 126 -9.98 -6.46 -8.63
C LEU A 126 -9.35 -5.78 -7.40
N THR A 127 -8.57 -4.70 -7.59
CA THR A 127 -8.07 -3.87 -6.48
C THR A 127 -9.22 -3.35 -5.61
N LYS A 128 -10.34 -2.93 -6.21
CA LYS A 128 -11.53 -2.49 -5.44
C LYS A 128 -12.19 -3.61 -4.64
N GLU A 129 -12.21 -4.84 -5.17
CA GLU A 129 -12.70 -6.01 -4.42
C GLU A 129 -11.79 -6.30 -3.21
N PHE A 130 -10.48 -6.31 -3.40
CA PHE A 130 -9.51 -6.48 -2.32
C PHE A 130 -9.66 -5.40 -1.25
N LEU A 131 -9.78 -4.14 -1.65
CA LEU A 131 -9.97 -3.01 -0.75
C LEU A 131 -11.25 -3.15 0.09
N LYS A 132 -12.39 -3.48 -0.53
CA LYS A 132 -13.65 -3.66 0.19
C LYS A 132 -13.57 -4.80 1.20
N ASP A 133 -13.02 -5.92 0.79
CA ASP A 133 -12.90 -7.09 1.65
C ASP A 133 -11.96 -6.80 2.81
N CYS A 134 -10.79 -6.22 2.55
CA CYS A 134 -9.83 -5.83 3.57
C CYS A 134 -10.45 -4.87 4.59
N ILE A 135 -11.13 -3.80 4.16
CA ILE A 135 -11.79 -2.83 5.04
C ILE A 135 -12.86 -3.53 5.88
N ARG A 136 -13.63 -4.47 5.29
CA ARG A 136 -14.64 -5.26 6.01
C ARG A 136 -14.01 -6.14 7.08
N LYS A 137 -12.95 -6.88 6.75
CA LYS A 137 -12.23 -7.74 7.71
C LYS A 137 -11.57 -6.94 8.82
N GLN A 138 -10.98 -5.78 8.50
CA GLN A 138 -10.46 -4.86 9.50
C GLN A 138 -11.57 -4.36 10.44
N ALA A 139 -12.73 -3.98 9.91
CA ALA A 139 -13.87 -3.52 10.71
C ALA A 139 -14.37 -4.62 11.66
N GLN A 140 -14.56 -5.85 11.17
CA GLN A 140 -14.93 -7.01 11.97
C GLN A 140 -13.93 -7.27 13.10
N LEU A 141 -12.63 -7.27 12.78
CA LEU A 141 -11.56 -7.48 13.74
C LEU A 141 -11.61 -6.42 14.88
N ASN A 142 -11.73 -5.14 14.54
CA ASN A 142 -11.75 -4.08 15.52
C ASN A 142 -13.02 -4.13 16.39
N PHE A 143 -14.20 -4.44 15.85
CA PHE A 143 -15.40 -4.64 16.66
C PHE A 143 -15.31 -5.85 17.56
N SER A 144 -14.80 -6.97 17.07
CA SER A 144 -14.56 -8.17 17.88
C SER A 144 -13.57 -7.90 19.03
N ALA A 145 -12.64 -6.95 18.84
CA ALA A 145 -11.71 -6.48 19.87
C ALA A 145 -12.34 -5.46 20.83
N GLY A 146 -13.63 -5.10 20.69
CA GLY A 146 -14.35 -4.22 21.62
C GLY A 146 -14.42 -2.77 21.21
N ALA A 147 -14.09 -2.41 19.95
CA ALA A 147 -14.22 -1.05 19.46
C ALA A 147 -15.66 -0.55 19.57
N LYS A 148 -15.85 0.70 20.02
CA LYS A 148 -17.15 1.34 20.17
C LYS A 148 -17.61 2.04 18.89
N TRP A 149 -16.69 2.50 18.11
CA TRP A 149 -16.91 3.02 16.76
C TRP A 149 -15.63 2.89 15.93
N ILE A 150 -15.83 2.90 14.62
CA ILE A 150 -14.76 2.83 13.64
C ILE A 150 -14.91 3.99 12.66
N LEU A 151 -13.79 4.59 12.30
CA LEU A 151 -13.69 5.58 11.24
C LEU A 151 -13.18 4.87 9.98
N LEU A 152 -13.99 4.88 8.92
CA LEU A 152 -13.62 4.33 7.62
C LEU A 152 -12.61 5.22 6.91
N PRO A 153 -11.80 4.66 6.00
CA PRO A 153 -10.71 5.40 5.34
C PRO A 153 -11.23 6.28 4.19
N ASP A 154 -12.35 6.97 4.36
CA ASP A 154 -12.92 7.88 3.37
C ASP A 154 -12.82 9.34 3.82
N LEU A 155 -12.69 10.26 2.87
CA LEU A 155 -12.61 11.70 3.16
C LEU A 155 -13.91 12.27 3.73
N LYS A 156 -15.02 11.54 3.63
CA LYS A 156 -16.33 11.90 4.24
C LYS A 156 -16.37 11.61 5.73
N ARG A 157 -15.37 10.91 6.26
CA ARG A 157 -15.27 10.55 7.68
C ARG A 157 -16.43 9.69 8.16
N THR A 158 -16.79 8.69 7.35
CA THR A 158 -17.87 7.77 7.68
C THR A 158 -17.55 7.00 8.94
N LYS A 159 -18.34 7.21 9.99
CA LYS A 159 -18.29 6.42 11.23
C LYS A 159 -19.32 5.30 11.18
N ILE A 160 -18.92 4.14 11.69
CA ILE A 160 -19.81 3.01 11.96
C ILE A 160 -19.69 2.61 13.43
N PHE A 161 -20.81 2.26 14.06
CA PHE A 161 -20.92 2.05 15.51
C PHE A 161 -21.20 0.60 15.89
N SER A 162 -21.36 -0.28 14.92
CA SER A 162 -21.57 -1.72 15.13
C SER A 162 -21.32 -2.50 13.86
N GLU A 163 -21.13 -3.82 13.99
CA GLU A 163 -21.03 -4.73 12.85
C GLU A 163 -22.25 -4.70 11.92
N LYS A 164 -23.44 -4.35 12.43
CA LYS A 164 -24.67 -4.21 11.62
C LYS A 164 -24.56 -3.10 10.56
N GLU A 165 -23.65 -2.17 10.74
CA GLU A 165 -23.42 -1.06 9.83
C GLU A 165 -22.29 -1.31 8.83
N ILE A 166 -21.66 -2.47 8.86
CA ILE A 166 -20.50 -2.81 7.98
C ILE A 166 -20.86 -2.68 6.49
N ASP A 167 -22.12 -2.89 6.12
CA ASP A 167 -22.55 -2.75 4.73
C ASP A 167 -22.43 -1.30 4.20
N LYS A 168 -22.25 -0.29 5.06
CA LYS A 168 -21.87 1.06 4.63
C LYS A 168 -20.56 1.09 3.83
N ILE A 169 -19.70 0.09 4.00
CA ILE A 169 -18.46 -0.07 3.21
C ILE A 169 -18.76 -0.19 1.72
N ASN A 170 -19.90 -0.76 1.35
CA ASN A 170 -20.32 -0.88 -0.05
C ASN A 170 -20.63 0.47 -0.71
N LEU A 171 -20.86 1.52 0.10
CA LEU A 171 -21.13 2.88 -0.36
C LEU A 171 -19.86 3.73 -0.52
N LEU A 172 -18.69 3.18 -0.16
CA LEU A 172 -17.43 3.91 -0.31
C LEU A 172 -17.11 4.13 -1.78
N GLU A 173 -16.72 5.35 -2.08
CA GLU A 173 -16.17 5.71 -3.37
C GLU A 173 -14.69 5.34 -3.42
N LEU A 174 -14.41 4.15 -3.98
CA LEU A 174 -13.06 3.59 -4.00
C LEU A 174 -12.26 4.17 -5.17
N ASN A 175 -11.60 5.29 -4.92
CA ASN A 175 -10.58 5.85 -5.80
C ASN A 175 -9.51 6.60 -4.97
N PRO A 176 -8.31 6.81 -5.51
CA PRO A 176 -7.23 7.46 -4.76
C PRO A 176 -7.54 8.88 -4.27
N ALA A 177 -8.48 9.59 -4.92
CA ALA A 177 -8.83 10.97 -4.56
C ALA A 177 -9.89 11.08 -3.46
N SER A 178 -10.63 10.01 -3.17
CA SER A 178 -11.73 10.00 -2.19
C SER A 178 -11.40 9.23 -0.90
N MET A 179 -10.23 8.59 -0.85
CA MET A 179 -9.82 7.78 0.29
C MET A 179 -8.60 8.36 1.01
N MET A 180 -8.55 8.18 2.33
CA MET A 180 -7.37 8.43 3.17
C MET A 180 -6.63 7.11 3.35
N MET A 181 -5.54 6.95 2.60
CA MET A 181 -4.75 5.74 2.56
C MET A 181 -3.25 6.07 2.49
N ALA A 182 -2.41 5.12 2.84
CA ALA A 182 -0.99 5.19 2.54
C ALA A 182 -0.64 4.36 1.30
N ALA A 183 0.50 4.68 0.71
CA ALA A 183 1.20 3.90 -0.30
C ALA A 183 2.65 3.72 0.19
N PRO A 184 2.88 2.85 1.21
CA PRO A 184 4.15 2.83 1.93
C PRO A 184 5.26 2.10 1.16
N HIS A 185 4.91 1.28 0.19
CA HIS A 185 5.84 0.36 -0.46
C HIS A 185 5.82 0.51 -1.99
N PRO A 186 6.15 1.70 -2.54
CA PRO A 186 6.21 1.86 -3.99
C PRO A 186 7.32 1.01 -4.58
N ALA A 187 7.00 0.33 -5.69
CA ALA A 187 7.90 -0.54 -6.44
C ALA A 187 7.64 -0.42 -7.94
N GLY A 188 8.55 -0.92 -8.77
CA GLY A 188 8.39 -0.82 -10.23
C GLY A 188 8.80 0.55 -10.79
N GLY A 189 8.56 0.74 -12.09
CA GLY A 189 9.05 1.93 -12.81
C GLY A 189 10.43 1.74 -13.44
N CYS A 190 11.30 0.90 -12.84
CA CYS A 190 12.57 0.45 -13.42
C CYS A 190 12.68 -1.08 -13.40
N ARG A 191 11.58 -1.75 -13.65
CA ARG A 191 11.41 -3.20 -13.53
C ARG A 191 12.54 -4.00 -14.14
N MET A 192 13.01 -5.01 -13.39
CA MET A 192 14.04 -5.95 -13.82
C MET A 192 13.47 -7.01 -14.75
N GLY A 193 14.24 -7.40 -15.78
CA GLY A 193 13.91 -8.48 -16.69
C GLY A 193 14.94 -8.65 -17.81
N GLN A 194 14.75 -9.67 -18.63
CA GLN A 194 15.66 -9.96 -19.75
C GLN A 194 15.33 -9.16 -21.02
N ASP A 195 14.05 -8.88 -21.23
CA ASP A 195 13.59 -8.20 -22.44
C ASP A 195 13.55 -6.68 -22.23
N PRO A 196 14.35 -5.89 -22.97
CA PRO A 196 14.39 -4.43 -22.86
C PRO A 196 13.07 -3.74 -23.27
N PHE A 197 12.15 -4.44 -23.93
CA PHE A 197 10.81 -3.88 -24.25
C PHE A 197 9.87 -3.94 -23.03
N THR A 198 10.08 -4.86 -22.09
CA THR A 198 9.24 -5.07 -20.91
C THR A 198 9.96 -4.82 -19.61
N SER A 199 11.24 -4.43 -19.64
CA SER A 199 12.06 -4.15 -18.47
C SER A 199 13.03 -2.99 -18.71
N VAL A 200 13.55 -2.42 -17.65
CA VAL A 200 14.48 -1.27 -17.67
C VAL A 200 15.90 -1.72 -17.31
N VAL A 201 16.02 -2.65 -16.39
CA VAL A 201 17.31 -3.19 -15.97
C VAL A 201 17.39 -4.70 -16.20
N ASP A 202 18.60 -5.18 -16.45
CA ASP A 202 18.90 -6.61 -16.50
C ASP A 202 19.06 -7.21 -15.08
N TRP A 203 19.29 -8.53 -14.98
CA TRP A 203 19.49 -9.24 -13.72
C TRP A 203 20.72 -8.80 -12.93
N ARG A 204 21.65 -8.02 -13.54
CA ARG A 204 22.79 -7.37 -12.89
C ARG A 204 22.47 -5.95 -12.43
N HIS A 205 21.21 -5.54 -12.46
CA HIS A 205 20.75 -4.18 -12.14
C HIS A 205 21.19 -3.09 -13.11
N ARG A 206 21.83 -3.45 -14.24
CA ARG A 206 22.31 -2.51 -15.24
C ARG A 206 21.19 -2.12 -16.19
N VAL A 207 21.10 -0.82 -16.48
CA VAL A 207 20.08 -0.29 -17.41
C VAL A 207 20.38 -0.79 -18.84
N HIS A 208 19.39 -1.37 -19.50
CA HIS A 208 19.53 -1.90 -20.85
C HIS A 208 20.12 -0.86 -21.82
N GLY A 209 21.14 -1.28 -22.56
CA GLY A 209 21.83 -0.42 -23.54
C GLY A 209 22.77 0.64 -22.95
N LEU A 210 22.96 0.68 -21.65
CA LEU A 210 23.91 1.58 -20.97
C LEU A 210 24.95 0.78 -20.17
N LYS A 211 26.22 1.23 -20.24
CA LYS A 211 27.33 0.48 -19.60
C LYS A 211 27.50 0.77 -18.13
N ASN A 212 27.31 2.02 -17.70
CA ASN A 212 27.70 2.50 -16.37
C ASN A 212 26.52 3.09 -15.57
N LEU A 213 25.30 2.61 -15.84
CA LEU A 213 24.12 3.04 -15.11
C LEU A 213 23.40 1.83 -14.50
N TYR A 214 23.20 1.88 -13.20
CA TYR A 214 22.55 0.83 -12.41
C TYR A 214 21.42 1.42 -11.60
N VAL A 215 20.40 0.59 -11.30
CA VAL A 215 19.32 0.94 -10.37
C VAL A 215 19.31 -0.07 -9.23
N SER A 216 19.25 0.42 -7.99
CA SER A 216 19.49 -0.40 -6.79
C SER A 216 18.49 -0.11 -5.67
N ASP A 217 17.23 0.09 -6.01
CA ASP A 217 16.12 0.31 -5.07
C ASP A 217 14.89 -0.53 -5.46
N SER A 218 13.76 -0.34 -4.78
CA SER A 218 12.52 -1.09 -5.04
C SER A 218 11.93 -0.88 -6.44
N SER A 219 12.38 0.13 -7.18
CA SER A 219 11.89 0.36 -8.54
C SER A 219 12.26 -0.77 -9.50
N VAL A 220 13.27 -1.59 -9.18
CA VAL A 220 13.67 -2.75 -9.99
C VAL A 220 12.79 -3.98 -9.77
N PHE A 221 11.92 -4.00 -8.78
CA PHE A 221 11.10 -5.17 -8.50
C PHE A 221 10.19 -5.49 -9.69
N PRO A 222 10.14 -6.76 -10.12
CA PRO A 222 9.29 -7.16 -11.24
C PRO A 222 7.80 -7.16 -10.90
N THR A 223 7.45 -7.22 -9.62
CA THR A 223 6.08 -7.18 -9.09
C THR A 223 6.05 -6.36 -7.80
N GLY A 224 4.86 -5.88 -7.42
CA GLY A 224 4.64 -5.31 -6.09
C GLY A 224 4.95 -6.32 -4.99
N VAL A 225 5.17 -5.81 -3.80
CA VAL A 225 5.38 -6.59 -2.57
C VAL A 225 4.18 -6.40 -1.66
N SER A 226 3.82 -7.46 -0.98
CA SER A 226 2.63 -7.48 -0.13
C SER A 226 2.94 -7.33 1.35
N VAL A 227 4.21 -7.06 1.69
CA VAL A 227 4.73 -6.84 3.04
C VAL A 227 5.84 -5.79 3.01
N ASP A 228 6.31 -5.35 4.17
CA ASP A 228 7.44 -4.42 4.29
C ASP A 228 8.65 -4.91 3.47
N PRO A 229 9.11 -4.16 2.45
CA PRO A 229 10.10 -4.65 1.49
C PRO A 229 11.56 -4.45 1.93
N SER A 230 11.83 -3.91 3.13
CA SER A 230 13.16 -3.45 3.54
C SER A 230 14.24 -4.53 3.38
N TYR A 231 13.99 -5.76 3.81
CA TYR A 231 14.95 -6.86 3.64
C TYR A 231 15.18 -7.23 2.18
N THR A 232 14.11 -7.23 1.38
CA THR A 232 14.22 -7.50 -0.06
C THR A 232 15.02 -6.41 -0.75
N ILE A 233 14.76 -5.12 -0.45
CA ILE A 233 15.54 -3.99 -0.97
C ILE A 233 17.02 -4.12 -0.62
N MET A 234 17.33 -4.44 0.65
CA MET A 234 18.72 -4.62 1.09
C MET A 234 19.41 -5.79 0.38
N ALA A 235 18.70 -6.90 0.16
CA ALA A 235 19.23 -8.05 -0.57
C ALA A 235 19.54 -7.70 -2.03
N PHE A 236 18.62 -7.03 -2.72
CA PHE A 236 18.83 -6.55 -4.09
C PHE A 236 19.97 -5.53 -4.18
N SER A 237 20.02 -4.57 -3.24
CA SER A 237 21.10 -3.57 -3.21
C SER A 237 22.46 -4.20 -2.96
N LYS A 238 22.55 -5.21 -2.10
CA LYS A 238 23.78 -5.98 -1.88
C LYS A 238 24.21 -6.73 -3.14
N GLN A 239 23.25 -7.30 -3.87
CA GLN A 239 23.52 -7.97 -5.15
C GLN A 239 24.01 -6.96 -6.20
N ALA A 240 23.35 -5.80 -6.33
CA ALA A 240 23.76 -4.73 -7.24
C ALA A 240 25.21 -4.28 -6.96
N ALA A 241 25.55 -4.04 -5.69
CA ALA A 241 26.90 -3.65 -5.30
C ALA A 241 27.96 -4.64 -5.76
N LYS A 242 27.70 -5.97 -5.64
CA LYS A 242 28.58 -7.00 -6.12
C LYS A 242 28.82 -6.88 -7.64
N PHE A 243 27.75 -6.72 -8.41
CA PHE A 243 27.86 -6.63 -9.87
C PHE A 243 28.55 -5.35 -10.34
N ILE A 244 28.31 -4.21 -9.65
CA ILE A 244 29.00 -2.94 -9.94
C ILE A 244 30.51 -3.09 -9.73
N LEU A 245 30.95 -3.78 -8.67
CA LEU A 245 32.37 -4.04 -8.42
C LEU A 245 32.97 -4.93 -9.51
N GLU A 246 32.33 -6.04 -9.85
CA GLU A 246 32.78 -6.94 -10.92
C GLU A 246 32.87 -6.25 -12.30
N ASP A 247 31.95 -5.32 -12.60
CA ASP A 247 31.94 -4.59 -13.88
C ASP A 247 32.95 -3.42 -13.89
N SER A 248 33.57 -3.09 -12.73
CA SER A 248 34.58 -2.02 -12.59
C SER A 248 36.02 -2.53 -12.69
N GLU A 249 36.23 -3.84 -12.64
CA GLU A 249 37.51 -4.53 -12.85
C GLU A 249 37.76 -4.78 -14.34
#